data_e800a4ad7d807970a4745752ef39cf65
#
_entry.id   e800a4ad7d807970a4745752ef39cf65
#
_cell.length_a   1.000
_cell.length_b   1.000
_cell.length_c   1.000
_cell.angle_alpha   90.00
_cell.angle_beta   90.00
_cell.angle_gamma   90.00
#
_symmetry.space_group_name_H-M   'P 1'
#
loop_
_entity.id
_entity.type
_entity.pdbx_description
1 polymer ?
#
loop_
_entity_poly.entity_id
_entity_poly.type
_entity_poly.pdbx_seq_one_letter_code
_entity_poly.pdbx_strand_id
1 'polypeptide(L)'
;MFDFKGQGKRLALVAMLFGISAAAQAGESRLLYASLGDTTRAPIGWVEFCADNAAQCQGAPMQPRDIVMSQAAWRDLVKVNRWVNETVKPLTDQEHWGVIEKWSLPTDGYGDCEDYVLLKRKMLIDAGWPRQALLITVVRDKKGEGHAVLTVKTDKGEFVLDNQNESVVAWTETGYRFVKRQSQSDPNVWVSLGDTKPAVSTASAKD
;
A
#
# COMPACT_ATOMS: atom_id res chain seq x y z
N MET A 1 -81.40 -0.75 22.28
CA MET A 1 -80.93 -0.95 23.66
C MET A 1 -79.84 -1.97 23.64
N PHE A 2 -78.59 -1.52 23.58
CA PHE A 2 -77.31 -2.11 24.03
C PHE A 2 -76.20 -1.31 23.48
N ASP A 3 -75.56 -0.62 24.39
CA ASP A 3 -74.40 0.26 24.20
C ASP A 3 -73.11 -0.61 24.10
N PHE A 4 -72.24 -0.40 23.12
CA PHE A 4 -70.92 -1.00 23.06
C PHE A 4 -69.85 0.10 22.91
N LYS A 5 -69.28 0.49 24.05
CA LYS A 5 -68.06 1.28 24.12
C LYS A 5 -66.87 0.49 23.59
N GLY A 6 -66.33 0.85 22.43
CA GLY A 6 -65.07 0.35 21.90
C GLY A 6 -63.88 1.14 22.45
N GLN A 7 -63.04 0.49 23.25
CA GLN A 7 -61.77 1.03 23.73
C GLN A 7 -60.71 0.98 22.60
N GLY A 8 -60.30 2.15 22.15
CA GLY A 8 -59.18 2.29 21.22
C GLY A 8 -57.83 2.04 21.91
N LYS A 9 -57.18 0.94 21.58
CA LYS A 9 -55.78 0.67 21.97
C LYS A 9 -54.86 1.51 21.08
N ARG A 10 -54.22 2.52 21.67
CA ARG A 10 -53.13 3.27 21.00
C ARG A 10 -51.89 2.39 20.96
N LEU A 11 -51.53 1.94 19.78
CA LEU A 11 -50.24 1.30 19.53
C LEU A 11 -49.17 2.42 19.51
N ALA A 12 -48.29 2.44 20.51
CA ALA A 12 -47.10 3.28 20.50
C ALA A 12 -46.03 2.60 19.62
N LEU A 13 -45.79 3.20 18.47
CA LEU A 13 -44.69 2.80 17.57
C LEU A 13 -43.39 3.31 18.18
N VAL A 14 -42.59 2.44 18.80
CA VAL A 14 -41.23 2.75 19.25
C VAL A 14 -40.33 2.66 18.03
N ALA A 15 -39.96 3.80 17.46
CA ALA A 15 -38.93 3.91 16.44
C ALA A 15 -37.56 3.70 17.12
N MET A 16 -37.00 2.51 17.02
CA MET A 16 -35.57 2.30 17.33
C MET A 16 -34.72 2.92 16.24
N LEU A 17 -34.15 4.09 16.51
CA LEU A 17 -33.08 4.71 15.71
C LEU A 17 -31.81 3.88 15.90
N PHE A 18 -31.50 3.05 14.92
CA PHE A 18 -30.17 2.47 14.79
C PHE A 18 -29.19 3.57 14.41
N GLY A 19 -28.58 4.17 15.41
CA GLY A 19 -27.42 5.01 15.24
C GLY A 19 -26.24 4.16 14.80
N ILE A 20 -26.01 4.03 13.49
CA ILE A 20 -24.78 3.41 12.97
C ILE A 20 -23.65 4.38 13.33
N SER A 21 -22.79 3.93 14.23
CA SER A 21 -21.70 4.72 14.79
C SER A 21 -20.70 5.09 13.71
N ALA A 22 -20.59 6.35 13.32
CA ALA A 22 -19.60 6.88 12.37
C ALA A 22 -18.15 6.53 12.76
N ALA A 23 -17.90 6.20 14.03
CA ALA A 23 -16.61 5.76 14.54
C ALA A 23 -16.16 4.39 14.00
N ALA A 24 -17.10 3.47 13.70
CA ALA A 24 -16.76 2.16 13.16
C ALA A 24 -16.25 2.25 11.71
N GLN A 25 -16.86 3.10 10.89
CA GLN A 25 -16.43 3.32 9.51
C GLN A 25 -15.08 4.05 9.40
N ALA A 26 -14.79 4.98 10.31
CA ALA A 26 -13.49 5.65 10.35
C ALA A 26 -12.35 4.71 10.77
N GLY A 27 -12.62 3.71 11.61
CA GLY A 27 -11.67 2.66 12.00
C GLY A 27 -11.31 1.73 10.84
N GLU A 28 -12.30 1.30 10.09
CA GLU A 28 -12.13 0.41 8.93
C GLU A 28 -11.37 1.10 7.78
N SER A 29 -11.66 2.37 7.52
CA SER A 29 -10.93 3.19 6.53
C SER A 29 -9.45 3.36 6.89
N ARG A 30 -9.08 3.44 8.16
CA ARG A 30 -7.69 3.52 8.63
C ARG A 30 -6.89 2.23 8.42
N LEU A 31 -7.56 1.08 8.40
CA LEU A 31 -6.93 -0.21 8.13
C LEU A 31 -6.71 -0.46 6.64
N LEU A 32 -7.46 0.22 5.75
CA LEU A 32 -7.31 0.05 4.31
C LEU A 32 -6.09 0.82 3.76
N TYR A 33 -5.70 1.91 4.39
CA TYR A 33 -4.63 2.80 3.92
C TYR A 33 -3.63 3.11 5.03
N ALA A 34 -2.34 3.09 4.69
CA ALA A 34 -1.29 3.50 5.60
C ALA A 34 -1.39 5.00 5.92
N SER A 35 -1.19 5.35 7.19
CA SER A 35 -1.14 6.75 7.62
C SER A 35 0.12 7.41 7.10
N LEU A 36 -0.06 8.58 6.46
CA LEU A 36 1.05 9.37 5.95
C LEU A 36 1.54 10.34 7.04
N GLY A 37 2.84 10.41 7.21
CA GLY A 37 3.52 11.40 8.03
C GLY A 37 4.19 12.49 7.19
N ASP A 38 5.23 13.08 7.74
CA ASP A 38 5.94 14.20 7.12
C ASP A 38 6.80 13.76 5.91
N THR A 39 7.14 14.75 5.10
CA THR A 39 8.11 14.58 4.01
C THR A 39 9.46 14.13 4.59
N THR A 40 10.09 13.18 3.94
CA THR A 40 11.37 12.60 4.34
C THR A 40 12.33 12.48 3.15
N ARG A 41 13.59 12.15 3.43
CA ARG A 41 14.58 11.96 2.36
C ARG A 41 14.28 10.70 1.56
N ALA A 42 14.43 10.81 0.22
CA ALA A 42 14.44 9.65 -0.66
C ALA A 42 15.58 8.67 -0.26
N PRO A 43 15.44 7.36 -0.52
CA PRO A 43 16.58 6.45 -0.50
C PRO A 43 17.67 6.93 -1.44
N ILE A 44 18.94 6.74 -1.08
CA ILE A 44 20.04 7.17 -1.96
C ILE A 44 20.01 6.40 -3.29
N GLY A 45 19.71 5.10 -3.25
CA GLY A 45 19.57 4.28 -4.44
C GLY A 45 18.52 4.80 -5.42
N TRP A 46 17.37 5.35 -4.94
CA TRP A 46 16.40 6.03 -5.81
C TRP A 46 16.99 7.28 -6.48
N VAL A 47 17.74 8.08 -5.73
CA VAL A 47 18.35 9.32 -6.27
C VAL A 47 19.36 8.97 -7.36
N GLU A 48 20.21 7.98 -7.14
CA GLU A 48 21.22 7.50 -8.10
C GLU A 48 20.57 6.83 -9.31
N PHE A 49 19.55 5.97 -9.08
CA PHE A 49 18.77 5.38 -10.18
C PHE A 49 18.16 6.44 -11.09
N CYS A 50 17.64 7.53 -10.52
CA CYS A 50 17.05 8.62 -11.29
C CYS A 50 18.08 9.41 -12.09
N ALA A 51 19.32 9.52 -11.64
CA ALA A 51 20.39 10.17 -12.41
C ALA A 51 20.66 9.39 -13.70
N ASP A 52 20.65 8.07 -13.65
CA ASP A 52 20.92 7.20 -14.80
C ASP A 52 19.64 6.89 -15.62
N ASN A 53 18.46 6.97 -15.01
CA ASN A 53 17.19 6.58 -15.60
C ASN A 53 16.14 7.71 -15.52
N ALA A 54 16.51 8.91 -15.99
CA ALA A 54 15.68 10.11 -15.86
C ALA A 54 14.23 9.91 -16.33
N ALA A 55 14.00 9.17 -17.41
CA ALA A 55 12.65 8.87 -17.93
C ALA A 55 11.75 8.11 -16.95
N GLN A 56 12.33 7.37 -16.00
CA GLN A 56 11.57 6.64 -14.96
C GLN A 56 11.14 7.55 -13.80
N CYS A 57 11.81 8.68 -13.62
CA CYS A 57 11.67 9.58 -12.48
C CYS A 57 11.11 10.94 -12.84
N GLN A 58 11.31 11.41 -14.08
CA GLN A 58 10.86 12.71 -14.52
C GLN A 58 9.36 12.78 -14.70
N GLY A 59 8.80 13.93 -14.37
CA GLY A 59 7.39 14.26 -14.57
C GLY A 59 7.01 15.47 -13.71
N ALA A 60 6.11 16.30 -14.21
CA ALA A 60 5.48 17.32 -13.38
C ALA A 60 4.66 16.64 -12.26
N PRO A 61 4.46 17.30 -11.12
CA PRO A 61 3.53 16.82 -10.11
C PRO A 61 2.16 16.52 -10.73
N MET A 62 1.58 15.39 -10.38
CA MET A 62 0.30 14.91 -10.90
C MET A 62 -0.72 14.83 -9.77
N GLN A 63 -2.00 14.94 -10.12
CA GLN A 63 -3.06 14.71 -9.15
C GLN A 63 -3.02 13.24 -8.68
N PRO A 64 -3.15 12.97 -7.36
CA PRO A 64 -3.28 11.61 -6.85
C PRO A 64 -4.39 10.85 -7.58
N ARG A 65 -4.11 9.60 -7.90
CA ARG A 65 -5.06 8.73 -8.60
C ARG A 65 -4.92 7.30 -8.12
N ASP A 66 -6.00 6.78 -7.55
CA ASP A 66 -6.08 5.39 -7.13
C ASP A 66 -6.59 4.50 -8.28
N ILE A 67 -6.27 3.23 -8.23
CA ILE A 67 -6.80 2.23 -9.15
C ILE A 67 -8.21 1.84 -8.72
N VAL A 68 -9.13 1.79 -9.67
CA VAL A 68 -10.42 1.12 -9.44
C VAL A 68 -10.19 -0.39 -9.53
N MET A 69 -10.24 -1.07 -8.39
CA MET A 69 -9.95 -2.48 -8.31
C MET A 69 -11.07 -3.31 -8.94
N SER A 70 -10.75 -3.94 -10.05
CA SER A 70 -11.59 -4.92 -10.74
C SER A 70 -10.94 -6.30 -10.70
N GLN A 71 -11.70 -7.34 -11.09
CA GLN A 71 -11.12 -8.68 -11.24
C GLN A 71 -9.99 -8.71 -12.29
N ALA A 72 -10.09 -7.90 -13.35
CA ALA A 72 -9.01 -7.78 -14.34
C ALA A 72 -7.77 -7.14 -13.73
N ALA A 73 -7.92 -6.00 -13.05
CA ALA A 73 -6.82 -5.33 -12.35
C ALA A 73 -6.14 -6.27 -11.34
N TRP A 74 -6.93 -7.01 -10.55
CA TRP A 74 -6.38 -7.99 -9.62
C TRP A 74 -5.54 -9.07 -10.32
N ARG A 75 -6.05 -9.65 -11.42
CA ARG A 75 -5.29 -10.64 -12.21
C ARG A 75 -3.99 -10.07 -12.75
N ASP A 76 -3.97 -8.82 -13.19
CA ASP A 76 -2.77 -8.17 -13.69
C ASP A 76 -1.72 -8.01 -12.59
N LEU A 77 -2.11 -7.59 -11.37
CA LEU A 77 -1.21 -7.51 -10.23
C LEU A 77 -0.59 -8.87 -9.88
N VAL A 78 -1.44 -9.90 -9.77
CA VAL A 78 -0.98 -11.26 -9.47
C VAL A 78 -0.04 -11.78 -10.56
N LYS A 79 -0.39 -11.56 -11.83
CA LYS A 79 0.43 -11.97 -12.96
C LYS A 79 1.80 -11.28 -12.97
N VAL A 80 1.84 -9.96 -12.75
CA VAL A 80 3.10 -9.21 -12.73
C VAL A 80 3.95 -9.63 -11.53
N ASN A 81 3.36 -9.74 -10.32
CA ASN A 81 4.10 -10.16 -9.14
C ASN A 81 4.75 -11.52 -9.36
N ARG A 82 3.96 -12.50 -9.76
CA ARG A 82 4.43 -13.86 -10.00
C ARG A 82 5.49 -13.92 -11.10
N TRP A 83 5.23 -13.31 -12.26
CA TRP A 83 6.14 -13.36 -13.39
C TRP A 83 7.53 -12.78 -13.04
N VAL A 84 7.57 -11.63 -12.36
CA VAL A 84 8.84 -11.02 -11.96
C VAL A 84 9.55 -11.90 -10.93
N ASN A 85 8.82 -12.44 -9.93
CA ASN A 85 9.39 -13.31 -8.91
C ASN A 85 9.97 -14.63 -9.49
N GLU A 86 9.36 -15.15 -10.56
CA GLU A 86 9.83 -16.37 -11.23
C GLU A 86 11.00 -16.10 -12.21
N THR A 87 11.07 -14.89 -12.79
CA THR A 87 12.01 -14.57 -13.88
C THR A 87 13.31 -13.98 -13.37
N VAL A 88 13.25 -13.07 -12.39
CA VAL A 88 14.43 -12.47 -11.78
C VAL A 88 15.00 -13.40 -10.73
N LYS A 89 16.30 -13.61 -10.76
CA LYS A 89 17.01 -14.42 -9.77
C LYS A 89 17.62 -13.52 -8.70
N PRO A 90 17.47 -13.91 -7.41
CA PRO A 90 17.99 -13.09 -6.33
C PRO A 90 19.52 -13.04 -6.37
N LEU A 91 20.05 -11.83 -6.35
CA LEU A 91 21.48 -11.55 -6.27
C LEU A 91 21.64 -10.19 -5.60
N THR A 92 22.38 -10.15 -4.49
CA THR A 92 22.61 -8.89 -3.77
C THR A 92 23.52 -7.96 -4.58
N ASP A 93 23.38 -6.66 -4.37
CA ASP A 93 24.23 -5.65 -5.01
C ASP A 93 25.73 -5.89 -4.74
N GLN A 94 26.07 -6.36 -3.55
CA GLN A 94 27.44 -6.68 -3.20
C GLN A 94 27.98 -7.84 -4.05
N GLU A 95 27.17 -8.86 -4.34
CA GLU A 95 27.56 -9.99 -5.18
C GLU A 95 27.53 -9.64 -6.66
N HIS A 96 26.59 -8.79 -7.07
CA HIS A 96 26.34 -8.42 -8.46
C HIS A 96 27.30 -7.34 -8.96
N TRP A 97 27.46 -6.26 -8.18
CA TRP A 97 28.14 -5.04 -8.57
C TRP A 97 29.36 -4.71 -7.70
N GLY A 98 29.56 -5.41 -6.56
CA GLY A 98 30.61 -5.12 -5.60
C GLY A 98 30.36 -3.85 -4.78
N VAL A 99 29.12 -3.35 -4.73
CA VAL A 99 28.70 -2.17 -3.97
C VAL A 99 27.59 -2.54 -2.98
N ILE A 100 27.33 -1.68 -2.00
CA ILE A 100 26.36 -1.97 -0.94
C ILE A 100 24.91 -1.80 -1.41
N GLU A 101 24.68 -0.84 -2.30
CA GLU A 101 23.32 -0.43 -2.74
C GLU A 101 23.40 0.11 -4.16
N LYS A 102 22.62 -0.45 -5.09
CA LYS A 102 22.53 0.03 -6.47
C LYS A 102 21.22 -0.37 -7.11
N TRP A 103 20.26 0.51 -7.05
CA TRP A 103 18.98 0.32 -7.72
C TRP A 103 19.12 0.25 -9.22
N SER A 104 18.64 -0.80 -9.83
CA SER A 104 18.74 -1.02 -11.28
C SER A 104 17.51 -1.75 -11.84
N LEU A 105 17.30 -1.66 -13.15
CA LEU A 105 16.37 -2.58 -13.80
C LEU A 105 17.10 -3.90 -14.08
N PRO A 106 16.59 -5.05 -13.65
CA PRO A 106 17.25 -6.35 -13.76
C PRO A 106 17.21 -6.88 -15.19
N THR A 107 17.88 -6.19 -16.11
CA THR A 107 17.90 -6.50 -17.55
C THR A 107 18.68 -7.75 -17.89
N ASP A 108 19.57 -8.17 -17.04
CA ASP A 108 20.35 -9.42 -17.12
C ASP A 108 19.70 -10.60 -16.39
N GLY A 109 18.55 -10.36 -15.74
CA GLY A 109 17.78 -11.36 -15.02
C GLY A 109 18.19 -11.58 -13.57
N TYR A 110 19.02 -10.69 -12.99
CA TYR A 110 19.46 -10.76 -11.60
C TYR A 110 19.14 -9.44 -10.88
N GLY A 111 18.92 -9.49 -9.57
CA GLY A 111 18.70 -8.32 -8.73
C GLY A 111 18.22 -8.65 -7.33
N ASP A 112 18.12 -7.63 -6.48
CA ASP A 112 17.55 -7.77 -5.15
C ASP A 112 16.21 -7.01 -4.98
N CYS A 113 15.80 -6.70 -3.76
CA CYS A 113 14.41 -6.34 -3.50
C CYS A 113 13.92 -5.11 -4.29
N GLU A 114 14.72 -4.07 -4.42
CA GLU A 114 14.35 -2.85 -5.13
C GLU A 114 14.32 -3.04 -6.65
N ASP A 115 15.17 -3.89 -7.20
CA ASP A 115 15.20 -4.20 -8.64
C ASP A 115 13.90 -4.91 -9.06
N TYR A 116 13.41 -5.84 -8.23
CA TYR A 116 12.10 -6.46 -8.43
C TYR A 116 10.98 -5.41 -8.39
N VAL A 117 11.05 -4.47 -7.45
CA VAL A 117 10.05 -3.39 -7.33
C VAL A 117 10.06 -2.49 -8.55
N LEU A 118 11.25 -2.08 -9.02
CA LEU A 118 11.43 -1.25 -10.22
C LEU A 118 10.85 -1.93 -11.45
N LEU A 119 11.13 -3.22 -11.65
CA LEU A 119 10.61 -3.98 -12.80
C LEU A 119 9.09 -4.14 -12.73
N LYS A 120 8.53 -4.55 -11.59
CA LYS A 120 7.07 -4.66 -11.40
C LYS A 120 6.37 -3.33 -11.69
N ARG A 121 6.91 -2.24 -11.14
CA ARG A 121 6.40 -0.90 -11.35
C ARG A 121 6.45 -0.50 -12.82
N LYS A 122 7.57 -0.72 -13.49
CA LYS A 122 7.74 -0.43 -14.92
C LYS A 122 6.73 -1.20 -15.76
N MET A 123 6.58 -2.50 -15.55
CA MET A 123 5.65 -3.34 -16.31
C MET A 123 4.20 -2.86 -16.16
N LEU A 124 3.78 -2.47 -14.96
CA LEU A 124 2.44 -1.95 -14.71
C LEU A 124 2.25 -0.58 -15.39
N ILE A 125 3.24 0.31 -15.33
CA ILE A 125 3.19 1.62 -16.03
C ILE A 125 3.10 1.41 -17.54
N ASP A 126 3.90 0.52 -18.11
CA ASP A 126 3.88 0.19 -19.54
C ASP A 126 2.55 -0.44 -19.98
N ALA A 127 1.85 -1.12 -19.06
CA ALA A 127 0.49 -1.62 -19.25
C ALA A 127 -0.60 -0.54 -19.06
N GLY A 128 -0.23 0.72 -18.87
CA GLY A 128 -1.15 1.85 -18.75
C GLY A 128 -1.65 2.16 -17.34
N TRP A 129 -1.05 1.56 -16.31
CA TRP A 129 -1.38 1.87 -14.92
C TRP A 129 -0.87 3.25 -14.52
N PRO A 130 -1.64 4.04 -13.77
CA PRO A 130 -1.20 5.36 -13.34
C PRO A 130 -0.04 5.24 -12.37
N ARG A 131 1.07 5.90 -12.69
CA ARG A 131 2.28 5.97 -11.84
C ARG A 131 1.96 6.36 -10.40
N GLN A 132 0.99 7.25 -10.22
CA GLN A 132 0.57 7.77 -8.91
C GLN A 132 0.03 6.68 -7.98
N ALA A 133 -0.44 5.57 -8.51
CA ALA A 133 -0.92 4.44 -7.71
C ALA A 133 0.14 3.38 -7.42
N LEU A 134 1.35 3.50 -8.01
CA LEU A 134 2.42 2.52 -7.96
C LEU A 134 3.61 3.08 -7.19
N LEU A 135 3.61 2.88 -5.88
CA LEU A 135 4.48 3.58 -4.94
C LEU A 135 5.58 2.66 -4.40
N ILE A 136 6.83 2.97 -4.73
CA ILE A 136 7.97 2.30 -4.13
C ILE A 136 7.96 2.59 -2.63
N THR A 137 8.03 1.55 -1.82
CA THR A 137 7.87 1.62 -0.38
C THR A 137 9.01 0.90 0.31
N VAL A 138 9.66 1.59 1.26
CA VAL A 138 10.68 1.01 2.13
C VAL A 138 10.02 0.53 3.41
N VAL A 139 10.31 -0.70 3.78
CA VAL A 139 9.80 -1.35 4.98
C VAL A 139 10.95 -1.95 5.80
N ARG A 140 10.65 -2.39 7.01
CA ARG A 140 11.41 -3.39 7.74
C ARG A 140 10.63 -4.70 7.66
N ASP A 141 11.28 -5.75 7.21
CA ASP A 141 10.68 -7.07 7.10
C ASP A 141 10.42 -7.72 8.48
N LYS A 142 9.97 -8.98 8.49
CA LYS A 142 9.69 -9.72 9.74
C LYS A 142 10.92 -9.98 10.60
N LYS A 143 12.12 -9.89 10.01
CA LYS A 143 13.40 -9.99 10.73
C LYS A 143 13.93 -8.64 11.18
N GLY A 144 13.30 -7.53 10.75
CA GLY A 144 13.74 -6.17 11.01
C GLY A 144 14.78 -5.65 10.00
N GLU A 145 15.04 -6.41 8.94
CA GLU A 145 15.96 -6.03 7.87
C GLU A 145 15.32 -5.00 6.94
N GLY A 146 16.16 -4.16 6.30
CA GLY A 146 15.70 -3.22 5.27
C GLY A 146 15.16 -3.99 4.07
N HIS A 147 14.00 -3.55 3.54
CA HIS A 147 13.38 -4.22 2.41
C HIS A 147 12.57 -3.22 1.58
N ALA A 148 12.45 -3.45 0.29
CA ALA A 148 11.65 -2.66 -0.63
C ALA A 148 10.48 -3.48 -1.19
N VAL A 149 9.30 -2.86 -1.27
CA VAL A 149 8.10 -3.45 -1.87
C VAL A 149 7.38 -2.46 -2.75
N LEU A 150 6.57 -2.93 -3.69
CA LEU A 150 5.67 -2.08 -4.46
C LEU A 150 4.30 -2.02 -3.78
N THR A 151 3.94 -0.85 -3.28
CA THR A 151 2.57 -0.59 -2.79
C THR A 151 1.70 -0.11 -3.96
N VAL A 152 0.58 -0.77 -4.16
CA VAL A 152 -0.44 -0.40 -5.14
C VAL A 152 -1.64 0.20 -4.42
N LYS A 153 -1.92 1.47 -4.70
CA LYS A 153 -3.02 2.19 -4.08
C LYS A 153 -4.30 2.07 -4.91
N THR A 154 -5.36 1.62 -4.27
CA THR A 154 -6.64 1.32 -4.94
C THR A 154 -7.84 1.86 -4.16
N ASP A 155 -9.02 1.87 -4.76
CA ASP A 155 -10.30 2.18 -4.11
C ASP A 155 -10.72 1.14 -3.05
N LYS A 156 -10.01 0.00 -2.95
CA LYS A 156 -10.24 -1.09 -1.99
C LYS A 156 -9.13 -1.21 -0.93
N GLY A 157 -8.22 -0.24 -0.87
CA GLY A 157 -7.09 -0.23 0.02
C GLY A 157 -5.76 -0.35 -0.69
N GLU A 158 -4.71 -0.57 0.07
CA GLU A 158 -3.34 -0.69 -0.41
C GLU A 158 -2.92 -2.16 -0.44
N PHE A 159 -2.41 -2.59 -1.58
CA PHE A 159 -1.91 -3.95 -1.79
C PHE A 159 -0.41 -3.92 -2.05
N VAL A 160 0.26 -4.99 -1.67
CA VAL A 160 1.72 -5.11 -1.76
C VAL A 160 2.11 -6.23 -2.72
N LEU A 161 2.99 -5.89 -3.67
CA LEU A 161 3.73 -6.82 -4.51
C LEU A 161 5.14 -6.93 -3.97
N ASP A 162 5.58 -8.15 -3.69
CA ASP A 162 6.79 -8.45 -2.94
C ASP A 162 7.55 -9.62 -3.59
N ASN A 163 8.88 -9.59 -3.59
CA ASN A 163 9.68 -10.72 -4.05
C ASN A 163 9.84 -11.82 -2.98
N GLN A 164 9.59 -11.50 -1.70
CA GLN A 164 9.56 -12.47 -0.60
C GLN A 164 8.19 -13.15 -0.43
N ASN A 165 7.16 -12.72 -1.19
CA ASN A 165 5.80 -13.29 -1.13
C ASN A 165 5.22 -13.44 -2.54
N GLU A 166 4.85 -14.67 -2.91
CA GLU A 166 4.20 -14.92 -4.21
C GLU A 166 2.80 -14.30 -4.29
N SER A 167 2.12 -14.17 -3.16
CA SER A 167 0.77 -13.62 -3.10
C SER A 167 0.81 -12.11 -2.99
N VAL A 168 -0.08 -11.44 -3.75
CA VAL A 168 -0.41 -10.04 -3.51
C VAL A 168 -1.33 -9.98 -2.30
N VAL A 169 -0.94 -9.24 -1.27
CA VAL A 169 -1.67 -9.16 0.01
C VAL A 169 -1.96 -7.71 0.38
N ALA A 170 -2.94 -7.48 1.26
CA ALA A 170 -3.14 -6.16 1.84
C ALA A 170 -1.91 -5.75 2.66
N TRP A 171 -1.60 -4.45 2.68
CA TRP A 171 -0.42 -3.94 3.38
C TRP A 171 -0.40 -4.33 4.88
N THR A 172 -1.57 -4.43 5.51
CA THR A 172 -1.73 -4.85 6.91
C THR A 172 -1.44 -6.33 7.16
N GLU A 173 -1.46 -7.15 6.10
CA GLU A 173 -1.24 -8.60 6.19
C GLU A 173 0.22 -9.00 5.97
N THR A 174 1.07 -8.06 5.56
CA THR A 174 2.50 -8.32 5.31
C THR A 174 3.26 -8.69 6.57
N GLY A 175 2.87 -8.14 7.71
CA GLY A 175 3.61 -8.22 8.98
C GLY A 175 4.86 -7.36 8.99
N TYR A 176 5.04 -6.45 8.03
CA TYR A 176 6.15 -5.52 7.92
C TYR A 176 5.89 -4.24 8.71
N ARG A 177 6.96 -3.56 9.10
CA ARG A 177 6.91 -2.19 9.59
C ARG A 177 7.21 -1.24 8.44
N PHE A 178 6.20 -0.49 8.02
CA PHE A 178 6.31 0.49 6.94
C PHE A 178 7.07 1.72 7.42
N VAL A 179 8.06 2.18 6.65
CA VAL A 179 8.98 3.25 7.04
C VAL A 179 8.70 4.52 6.23
N LYS A 180 8.77 4.43 4.92
CA LYS A 180 8.55 5.55 4.01
C LYS A 180 8.16 5.05 2.62
N ARG A 181 7.52 5.92 1.85
CA ARG A 181 7.20 5.63 0.44
C ARG A 181 7.20 6.88 -0.42
N GLN A 182 7.11 6.69 -1.71
CA GLN A 182 6.87 7.76 -2.67
C GLN A 182 5.50 8.44 -2.41
N SER A 183 5.44 9.76 -2.66
CA SER A 183 4.17 10.48 -2.75
C SER A 183 3.43 10.09 -4.03
N GLN A 184 2.09 10.10 -3.96
CA GLN A 184 1.26 9.91 -5.14
C GLN A 184 1.40 11.05 -6.17
N SER A 185 1.65 12.25 -5.70
CA SER A 185 1.72 13.44 -6.58
C SER A 185 3.06 13.59 -7.26
N ASP A 186 4.16 13.14 -6.63
CA ASP A 186 5.52 13.29 -7.16
C ASP A 186 6.38 12.11 -6.71
N PRO A 187 6.94 11.31 -7.62
CA PRO A 187 7.75 10.15 -7.28
C PRO A 187 9.09 10.51 -6.60
N ASN A 188 9.51 11.77 -6.69
CA ASN A 188 10.74 12.24 -6.04
C ASN A 188 10.50 12.79 -4.62
N VAL A 189 9.24 12.98 -4.26
CA VAL A 189 8.84 13.33 -2.89
C VAL A 189 8.53 12.05 -2.14
N TRP A 190 9.16 11.88 -0.99
CA TRP A 190 8.97 10.74 -0.10
C TRP A 190 8.34 11.19 1.21
N VAL A 191 7.45 10.35 1.74
CA VAL A 191 6.75 10.60 3.00
C VAL A 191 6.98 9.45 3.97
N SER A 192 7.10 9.76 5.24
CA SER A 192 7.16 8.77 6.29
C SER A 192 5.80 8.07 6.44
N LEU A 193 5.82 6.84 6.93
CA LEU A 193 4.62 6.07 7.21
C LEU A 193 4.53 5.80 8.70
N GLY A 194 3.34 5.99 9.28
CA GLY A 194 3.09 5.68 10.69
C GLY A 194 3.06 4.18 10.96
N ASP A 195 3.25 3.80 12.22
CA ASP A 195 3.21 2.40 12.65
C ASP A 195 1.84 1.78 12.37
N THR A 196 1.85 0.55 11.84
CA THR A 196 0.66 -0.28 11.61
C THR A 196 0.00 -0.77 12.91
N LYS A 197 0.67 -0.63 14.05
CA LYS A 197 0.10 -1.03 15.33
C LYS A 197 -1.00 -0.05 15.73
N PRO A 198 -2.24 -0.51 15.94
CA PRO A 198 -3.24 0.30 16.62
C PRO A 198 -2.64 0.76 17.94
N ALA A 199 -2.78 2.05 18.26
CA ALA A 199 -2.45 2.52 19.59
C ALA A 199 -3.21 1.64 20.58
N VAL A 200 -2.48 0.83 21.35
CA VAL A 200 -3.07 0.07 22.46
C VAL A 200 -3.57 1.15 23.42
N SER A 201 -4.88 1.37 23.45
CA SER A 201 -5.46 2.21 24.47
C SER A 201 -5.26 1.48 25.80
N THR A 202 -4.23 1.87 26.54
CA THR A 202 -4.11 1.53 27.95
C THR A 202 -5.25 2.26 28.66
N ALA A 203 -6.39 1.58 28.79
CA ALA A 203 -7.40 1.97 29.76
C ALA A 203 -6.75 1.81 31.14
N SER A 204 -6.30 2.91 31.72
CA SER A 204 -5.96 2.95 33.15
C SER A 204 -7.26 2.68 33.90
N ALA A 205 -7.41 1.47 34.41
CA ALA A 205 -8.31 1.24 35.52
C ALA A 205 -7.78 2.06 36.70
N LYS A 206 -8.51 3.09 37.11
CA LYS A 206 -8.37 3.70 38.42
C LYS A 206 -9.24 2.89 39.38
N ASP A 207 -8.61 2.29 40.36
CA ASP A 207 -9.21 1.83 41.60
C ASP A 207 -9.76 3.01 42.41
#